data_d1b3f4d5e34539ff68d15aed866cbc3d
#
_entry.id   d1b3f4d5e34539ff68d15aed866cbc3d
#
_cell.length_a   1.000
_cell.length_b   1.000
_cell.length_c   1.000
_cell.angle_alpha   90.00
_cell.angle_beta   90.00
_cell.angle_gamma   90.00
#
_symmetry.space_group_name_H-M   'P 1'
#
loop_
_entity.id
_entity.type
_entity.pdbx_description
1 polymer ?
#
loop_
_entity_poly.entity_id
_entity_poly.type
_entity_poly.pdbx_seq_one_letter_code
_entity_poly.pdbx_strand_id
1 'polypeptide(L)'
;MRGGFVYFYSFLENVLARDLYVVCPDSKSLIMPLLTLKELESMSPVFRGGMGNAFGRTLMRMLSVDKVNDLYDRNSSYTGPDFAEKVLEDLDVHYDVIGVERLDRLPDGPFITISNHPYGSIDGVMLVDLFGHLRSDYKVMVNGFLSRIVTLKDNFICVTPTGNERTAPTKESLRGIKEAIEHVRAGHPLGIFPSGAVSDLSLKDRCIRDRQWQEPVIRLIKKLHVPVVPVKFMDRNSDFYYSLGLIDWRVRLLRLPSEVFNKSGKLTRIRIGELISPQEQDRYSDIDIFTGFLRSKIY
;
A
#
# COMPACT_ATOMS: atom_id res chain seq x y z
N MET A 1 -23.73 -27.33 -5.95
CA MET A 1 -23.20 -25.95 -5.97
C MET A 1 -22.68 -25.39 -4.63
N ARG A 2 -22.95 -26.04 -3.47
CA ARG A 2 -22.42 -25.56 -2.17
C ARG A 2 -20.92 -25.86 -1.92
N GLY A 3 -20.34 -26.87 -2.57
CA GLY A 3 -18.93 -27.24 -2.37
C GLY A 3 -17.91 -26.27 -2.98
N GLY A 4 -18.21 -25.65 -4.13
CA GLY A 4 -17.28 -24.72 -4.79
C GLY A 4 -17.07 -23.40 -4.04
N PHE A 5 -18.11 -22.93 -3.32
CA PHE A 5 -18.04 -21.69 -2.53
C PHE A 5 -17.17 -21.88 -1.28
N VAL A 6 -17.21 -23.05 -0.63
CA VAL A 6 -16.39 -23.37 0.56
C VAL A 6 -14.91 -23.45 0.18
N TYR A 7 -14.58 -24.06 -0.97
CA TYR A 7 -13.19 -24.13 -1.46
C TYR A 7 -12.66 -22.77 -1.89
N PHE A 8 -13.49 -21.93 -2.51
CA PHE A 8 -13.14 -20.56 -2.87
C PHE A 8 -12.94 -19.69 -1.62
N TYR A 9 -13.74 -19.87 -0.59
CA TYR A 9 -13.61 -19.18 0.69
C TYR A 9 -12.33 -19.59 1.42
N SER A 10 -12.02 -20.88 1.50
CA SER A 10 -10.76 -21.41 2.04
C SER A 10 -9.54 -20.94 1.22
N PHE A 11 -9.69 -20.78 -0.08
CA PHE A 11 -8.67 -20.18 -0.95
C PHE A 11 -8.40 -18.74 -0.57
N LEU A 12 -9.45 -17.92 -0.42
CA LEU A 12 -9.32 -16.51 -0.02
C LEU A 12 -8.68 -16.37 1.36
N GLU A 13 -9.04 -17.22 2.32
CA GLU A 13 -8.40 -17.25 3.64
C GLU A 13 -6.91 -17.61 3.55
N ASN A 14 -6.55 -18.58 2.73
CA ASN A 14 -5.15 -19.00 2.55
C ASN A 14 -4.32 -17.98 1.76
N VAL A 15 -4.91 -17.24 0.81
CA VAL A 15 -4.21 -16.19 0.05
C VAL A 15 -4.00 -14.91 0.87
N LEU A 16 -4.93 -14.61 1.78
CA LEU A 16 -4.96 -13.33 2.51
C LEU A 16 -4.56 -13.45 3.99
N ALA A 17 -4.63 -14.66 4.58
CA ALA A 17 -4.37 -14.90 6.00
C ALA A 17 -3.17 -15.77 6.31
N ARG A 18 -2.63 -16.53 5.35
CA ARG A 18 -1.35 -17.21 5.56
C ARG A 18 -0.21 -16.30 5.17
N ASP A 19 0.61 -16.03 6.17
CA ASP A 19 1.98 -15.58 6.05
C ASP A 19 2.66 -16.28 4.86
N LEU A 20 2.68 -15.60 3.71
CA LEU A 20 3.52 -16.00 2.58
C LEU A 20 4.97 -15.69 2.93
N TYR A 21 5.48 -16.39 3.95
CA TYR A 21 6.91 -16.39 4.24
C TYR A 21 7.61 -17.23 3.18
N VAL A 22 8.10 -16.57 2.16
CA VAL A 22 9.23 -17.11 1.42
C VAL A 22 10.47 -16.45 1.99
N VAL A 23 11.20 -17.22 2.79
CA VAL A 23 12.62 -16.96 3.09
C VAL A 23 13.29 -16.70 1.74
N CYS A 24 13.92 -15.56 1.60
CA CYS A 24 14.72 -15.20 0.44
C CYS A 24 15.79 -16.29 0.24
N PRO A 25 15.76 -17.11 -0.83
CA PRO A 25 16.92 -17.90 -1.16
C PRO A 25 17.94 -16.99 -1.83
N ASP A 26 19.20 -17.20 -1.52
CA ASP A 26 20.35 -16.49 -2.04
C ASP A 26 20.25 -16.20 -3.55
N SER A 27 20.43 -14.95 -3.84
CA SER A 27 20.84 -14.32 -5.10
C SER A 27 21.21 -15.25 -6.26
N LYS A 28 20.41 -15.25 -7.33
CA LYS A 28 20.89 -15.31 -8.72
C LYS A 28 19.81 -15.26 -9.83
N SER A 29 18.56 -14.88 -9.56
CA SER A 29 17.67 -14.48 -10.66
C SER A 29 16.84 -13.25 -10.23
N LEU A 30 17.07 -12.16 -10.95
CA LEU A 30 16.50 -10.83 -10.68
C LEU A 30 15.02 -10.67 -11.06
N ILE A 31 14.32 -11.72 -11.41
CA ILE A 31 12.95 -11.65 -11.90
C ILE A 31 12.08 -12.63 -11.12
N MET A 32 11.39 -12.15 -10.11
CA MET A 32 10.33 -12.92 -9.46
C MET A 32 8.98 -12.24 -9.73
N PRO A 33 8.08 -12.90 -10.49
CA PRO A 33 6.73 -12.40 -10.69
C PRO A 33 6.00 -12.26 -9.35
N LEU A 34 5.15 -11.23 -9.21
CA LEU A 34 4.39 -10.95 -7.99
C LEU A 34 3.53 -12.14 -7.53
N LEU A 35 3.02 -12.93 -8.47
CA LEU A 35 2.31 -14.17 -8.20
C LEU A 35 2.49 -15.15 -9.35
N THR A 36 2.92 -16.37 -9.04
CA THR A 36 3.14 -17.44 -10.02
C THR A 36 2.05 -18.50 -9.96
N LEU A 37 1.90 -19.27 -11.04
CA LEU A 37 1.01 -20.42 -11.06
C LEU A 37 1.42 -21.49 -10.01
N LYS A 38 2.73 -21.68 -9.79
CA LYS A 38 3.25 -22.60 -8.76
C LYS A 38 2.83 -22.18 -7.34
N GLU A 39 2.78 -20.90 -7.09
CA GLU A 39 2.29 -20.37 -5.80
C GLU A 39 0.79 -20.60 -5.65
N LEU A 40 -0.02 -20.38 -6.70
CA LEU A 40 -1.43 -20.77 -6.69
C LEU A 40 -1.62 -22.27 -6.40
N GLU A 41 -0.81 -23.13 -7.02
CA GLU A 41 -0.82 -24.58 -6.74
C GLU A 41 -0.45 -24.92 -5.28
N SER A 42 0.45 -24.15 -4.68
CA SER A 42 0.83 -24.31 -3.28
C SER A 42 -0.26 -23.87 -2.32
N MET A 43 -1.02 -22.82 -2.69
CA MET A 43 -2.10 -22.24 -1.90
C MET A 43 -3.36 -23.11 -1.89
N SER A 44 -3.67 -23.77 -3.02
CA SER A 44 -4.86 -24.61 -3.08
C SER A 44 -4.70 -25.79 -4.06
N PRO A 45 -5.12 -27.01 -3.65
CA PRO A 45 -5.14 -28.17 -4.52
C PRO A 45 -5.99 -28.00 -5.79
N VAL A 46 -6.95 -27.09 -5.80
CA VAL A 46 -7.84 -26.79 -6.93
C VAL A 46 -7.06 -26.35 -8.17
N PHE A 47 -5.88 -25.72 -7.98
CA PHE A 47 -5.04 -25.24 -9.08
C PHE A 47 -4.03 -26.28 -9.58
N ARG A 48 -3.99 -27.50 -9.00
CA ARG A 48 -3.05 -28.55 -9.37
C ARG A 48 -3.51 -29.37 -10.58
N GLY A 49 -2.55 -29.86 -11.35
CA GLY A 49 -2.81 -30.68 -12.53
C GLY A 49 -3.26 -29.87 -13.75
N GLY A 50 -3.49 -30.52 -14.88
CA GLY A 50 -3.74 -29.84 -16.16
C GLY A 50 -4.95 -28.92 -16.16
N MET A 51 -6.10 -29.38 -15.64
CA MET A 51 -7.32 -28.56 -15.54
C MET A 51 -7.18 -27.45 -14.46
N GLY A 52 -6.58 -27.77 -13.31
CA GLY A 52 -6.34 -26.81 -12.25
C GLY A 52 -5.41 -25.68 -12.72
N ASN A 53 -4.38 -26.02 -13.46
CA ASN A 53 -3.46 -25.04 -14.03
C ASN A 53 -4.11 -24.16 -15.10
N ALA A 54 -4.98 -24.73 -15.95
CA ALA A 54 -5.76 -23.96 -16.92
C ALA A 54 -6.70 -22.98 -16.22
N PHE A 55 -7.37 -23.42 -15.16
CA PHE A 55 -8.21 -22.57 -14.33
C PHE A 55 -7.39 -21.47 -13.64
N GLY A 56 -6.24 -21.80 -13.03
CA GLY A 56 -5.35 -20.82 -12.40
C GLY A 56 -4.88 -19.75 -13.37
N ARG A 57 -4.43 -20.12 -14.57
CA ARG A 57 -4.06 -19.17 -15.63
C ARG A 57 -5.23 -18.28 -16.06
N THR A 58 -6.41 -18.84 -16.21
CA THR A 58 -7.61 -18.05 -16.56
C THR A 58 -7.93 -17.05 -15.46
N LEU A 59 -7.86 -17.46 -14.21
CA LEU A 59 -8.08 -16.59 -13.05
C LEU A 59 -7.05 -15.45 -13.01
N MET A 60 -5.76 -15.75 -13.19
CA MET A 60 -4.70 -14.73 -13.22
C MET A 60 -4.95 -13.68 -14.31
N ARG A 61 -5.36 -14.11 -15.53
CA ARG A 61 -5.74 -13.19 -16.60
C ARG A 61 -6.94 -12.34 -16.24
N MET A 62 -8.01 -12.94 -15.71
CA MET A 62 -9.21 -12.20 -15.29
C MET A 62 -8.92 -11.14 -14.23
N LEU A 63 -7.97 -11.43 -13.34
CA LEU A 63 -7.52 -10.51 -12.29
C LEU A 63 -6.41 -9.57 -12.76
N SER A 64 -5.97 -9.68 -14.02
CA SER A 64 -4.86 -8.88 -14.59
C SER A 64 -3.52 -9.06 -13.87
N VAL A 65 -3.30 -10.20 -13.20
CA VAL A 65 -2.03 -10.50 -12.53
C VAL A 65 -0.90 -10.64 -13.55
N ASP A 66 -1.18 -11.27 -14.70
CA ASP A 66 -0.20 -11.40 -15.79
C ASP A 66 0.27 -10.02 -16.26
N LYS A 67 -0.66 -9.05 -16.41
CA LYS A 67 -0.32 -7.69 -16.81
C LYS A 67 0.56 -6.96 -15.78
N VAL A 68 0.31 -7.20 -14.48
CA VAL A 68 1.14 -6.61 -13.40
C VAL A 68 2.53 -7.22 -13.42
N ASN A 69 2.65 -8.54 -13.65
CA ASN A 69 3.94 -9.18 -13.82
C ASN A 69 4.71 -8.62 -15.02
N ASP A 70 4.04 -8.52 -16.19
CA ASP A 70 4.64 -7.95 -17.40
C ASP A 70 5.08 -6.49 -17.20
N LEU A 71 4.28 -5.69 -16.49
CA LEU A 71 4.61 -4.31 -16.13
C LEU A 71 5.87 -4.26 -15.27
N TYR A 72 5.95 -5.13 -14.26
CA TYR A 72 7.12 -5.25 -13.40
C TYR A 72 8.37 -5.64 -14.20
N ASP A 73 8.26 -6.69 -15.04
CA ASP A 73 9.38 -7.23 -15.80
C ASP A 73 9.96 -6.19 -16.78
N ARG A 74 9.10 -5.44 -17.49
CA ARG A 74 9.53 -4.38 -18.42
C ARG A 74 10.32 -3.28 -17.71
N ASN A 75 9.99 -2.98 -16.46
CA ASN A 75 10.60 -1.89 -15.70
C ASN A 75 11.67 -2.36 -14.71
N SER A 76 11.96 -3.66 -14.64
CA SER A 76 12.85 -4.28 -13.62
C SER A 76 14.31 -3.84 -13.67
N SER A 77 14.75 -3.16 -14.76
CA SER A 77 16.09 -2.56 -14.86
C SER A 77 16.24 -1.26 -14.06
N TYR A 78 15.14 -0.64 -13.65
CA TYR A 78 15.12 0.55 -12.81
C TYR A 78 14.93 0.18 -11.34
N THR A 79 15.30 1.07 -10.43
CA THR A 79 15.13 0.86 -8.98
C THR A 79 14.70 2.15 -8.30
N GLY A 80 14.07 2.02 -7.12
CA GLY A 80 13.68 3.18 -6.32
C GLY A 80 12.70 4.13 -7.04
N PRO A 81 12.90 5.44 -6.89
CA PRO A 81 12.03 6.45 -7.52
C PRO A 81 11.97 6.31 -9.04
N ASP A 82 13.09 6.02 -9.71
CA ASP A 82 13.13 5.83 -11.17
C ASP A 82 12.26 4.65 -11.62
N PHE A 83 12.24 3.55 -10.85
CA PHE A 83 11.31 2.46 -11.11
C PHE A 83 9.85 2.91 -10.94
N ALA A 84 9.56 3.68 -9.89
CA ALA A 84 8.22 4.18 -9.64
C ALA A 84 7.74 5.09 -10.79
N GLU A 85 8.58 6.01 -11.25
CA GLU A 85 8.32 6.88 -12.40
C GLU A 85 8.04 6.05 -13.66
N LYS A 86 8.94 5.12 -14.01
CA LYS A 86 8.79 4.28 -15.21
C LYS A 86 7.54 3.40 -15.19
N VAL A 87 7.16 2.87 -14.04
CA VAL A 87 5.90 2.14 -13.87
C VAL A 87 4.70 3.05 -14.13
N LEU A 88 4.71 4.28 -13.63
CA LEU A 88 3.62 5.24 -13.84
C LEU A 88 3.54 5.68 -15.32
N GLU A 89 4.69 5.93 -15.97
CA GLU A 89 4.77 6.23 -17.40
C GLU A 89 4.23 5.08 -18.25
N ASP A 90 4.67 3.84 -18.00
CA ASP A 90 4.24 2.64 -18.75
C ASP A 90 2.73 2.32 -18.54
N LEU A 91 2.18 2.74 -17.42
CA LEU A 91 0.74 2.70 -17.14
C LEU A 91 -0.04 3.85 -17.79
N ASP A 92 0.64 4.86 -18.34
CA ASP A 92 0.02 6.12 -18.78
C ASP A 92 -0.79 6.76 -17.62
N VAL A 93 -0.20 6.80 -16.44
CA VAL A 93 -0.78 7.41 -15.24
C VAL A 93 -0.03 8.68 -14.90
N HIS A 94 -0.74 9.80 -15.01
CA HIS A 94 -0.23 11.11 -14.68
C HIS A 94 -0.89 11.65 -13.42
N TYR A 95 -0.18 12.50 -12.67
CA TYR A 95 -0.77 13.16 -11.52
C TYR A 95 -0.34 14.62 -11.38
N ASP A 96 -1.29 15.46 -11.01
CA ASP A 96 -1.04 16.85 -10.64
C ASP A 96 -0.87 16.97 -9.13
N VAL A 97 0.08 17.82 -8.73
CA VAL A 97 0.33 18.11 -7.31
C VAL A 97 -0.22 19.48 -6.95
N ILE A 98 -1.30 19.49 -6.17
CA ILE A 98 -1.86 20.71 -5.59
C ILE A 98 -1.07 21.05 -4.33
N GLY A 99 -0.56 22.26 -4.23
CA GLY A 99 0.32 22.69 -3.14
C GLY A 99 1.77 22.28 -3.35
N VAL A 100 2.22 22.19 -4.61
CA VAL A 100 3.59 21.83 -4.98
C VAL A 100 4.63 22.72 -4.32
N GLU A 101 4.32 24.01 -4.14
CA GLU A 101 5.17 25.00 -3.46
C GLU A 101 5.47 24.65 -1.98
N ARG A 102 4.73 23.71 -1.40
CA ARG A 102 4.96 23.22 -0.04
C ARG A 102 6.08 22.18 0.02
N LEU A 103 6.39 21.57 -1.11
CA LEU A 103 7.51 20.63 -1.22
C LEU A 103 8.85 21.35 -1.03
N ASP A 104 8.96 22.62 -1.46
CA ASP A 104 10.15 23.45 -1.27
C ASP A 104 10.40 23.81 0.21
N ARG A 105 9.41 23.59 1.07
CA ARG A 105 9.46 23.88 2.51
C ARG A 105 9.61 22.61 3.37
N LEU A 106 9.84 21.48 2.73
CA LEU A 106 10.10 20.23 3.47
C LEU A 106 11.40 20.37 4.25
N PRO A 107 11.46 19.85 5.49
CA PRO A 107 12.69 19.90 6.27
C PRO A 107 13.77 19.00 5.66
N ASP A 108 15.03 19.42 5.76
CA ASP A 108 16.18 18.59 5.41
C ASP A 108 16.30 17.37 6.33
N GLY A 109 15.80 17.47 7.55
CA GLY A 109 15.73 16.40 8.53
C GLY A 109 14.55 15.44 8.32
N PRO A 110 14.23 14.64 9.34
CA PRO A 110 13.15 13.65 9.26
C PRO A 110 11.78 14.34 9.22
N PHE A 111 10.87 13.76 8.47
CA PHE A 111 9.44 14.09 8.49
C PHE A 111 8.61 12.83 8.19
N ILE A 112 7.33 12.88 8.51
CA ILE A 112 6.39 11.80 8.21
C ILE A 112 5.33 12.31 7.24
N THR A 113 5.15 11.64 6.09
CA THR A 113 3.94 11.85 5.29
C THR A 113 2.84 10.93 5.78
N ILE A 114 1.64 11.49 6.00
CA ILE A 114 0.43 10.72 6.28
C ILE A 114 -0.53 10.83 5.11
N SER A 115 -1.08 9.70 4.66
CA SER A 115 -1.92 9.69 3.45
C SER A 115 -3.17 8.85 3.64
N ASN A 116 -4.28 9.24 2.97
CA ASN A 116 -5.36 8.31 2.68
C ASN A 116 -4.91 7.27 1.64
N HIS A 117 -5.63 6.14 1.55
CA HIS A 117 -5.21 4.98 0.75
C HIS A 117 -6.30 4.53 -0.25
N PRO A 118 -6.74 5.39 -1.19
CA PRO A 118 -7.89 5.09 -2.05
C PRO A 118 -7.60 4.05 -3.13
N TYR A 119 -6.35 3.93 -3.61
CA TYR A 119 -6.03 3.02 -4.70
C TYR A 119 -5.59 1.64 -4.20
N GLY A 120 -4.93 1.56 -3.05
CA GLY A 120 -4.45 0.30 -2.47
C GLY A 120 -3.21 -0.29 -3.14
N SER A 121 -2.61 0.43 -4.09
CA SER A 121 -1.46 -0.02 -4.87
C SER A 121 -0.61 1.15 -5.34
N ILE A 122 -1.03 1.85 -6.39
CA ILE A 122 -0.24 2.90 -7.05
C ILE A 122 -0.05 4.17 -6.20
N ASP A 123 -0.86 4.40 -5.18
CA ASP A 123 -0.65 5.49 -4.22
C ASP A 123 0.68 5.36 -3.48
N GLY A 124 1.09 4.14 -3.12
CA GLY A 124 2.44 3.90 -2.58
C GLY A 124 3.54 4.16 -3.62
N VAL A 125 3.32 3.78 -4.87
CA VAL A 125 4.25 4.04 -5.99
C VAL A 125 4.37 5.54 -6.24
N MET A 126 3.24 6.27 -6.27
CA MET A 126 3.24 7.73 -6.42
C MET A 126 3.95 8.45 -5.26
N LEU A 127 3.86 7.94 -4.02
CA LEU A 127 4.61 8.51 -2.91
C LEU A 127 6.12 8.30 -3.08
N VAL A 128 6.54 7.11 -3.54
CA VAL A 128 7.96 6.85 -3.80
C VAL A 128 8.47 7.70 -4.96
N ASP A 129 7.69 7.83 -6.04
CA ASP A 129 8.02 8.71 -7.15
C ASP A 129 8.19 10.16 -6.69
N LEU A 130 7.15 10.75 -6.07
CA LEU A 130 7.14 12.16 -5.68
C LEU A 130 8.19 12.48 -4.61
N PHE A 131 8.18 11.75 -3.50
CA PHE A 131 9.05 12.08 -2.36
C PHE A 131 10.43 11.43 -2.47
N GLY A 132 10.57 10.32 -3.16
CA GLY A 132 11.85 9.66 -3.35
C GLY A 132 12.79 10.42 -4.30
N HIS A 133 12.26 11.13 -5.30
CA HIS A 133 13.04 12.04 -6.12
C HIS A 133 13.49 13.30 -5.35
N LEU A 134 12.70 13.77 -4.39
CA LEU A 134 13.08 14.89 -3.51
C LEU A 134 14.07 14.47 -2.42
N ARG A 135 13.90 13.26 -1.89
CA ARG A 135 14.66 12.68 -0.79
C ARG A 135 14.90 11.20 -1.08
N SER A 136 16.07 10.87 -1.62
CA SER A 136 16.44 9.48 -2.00
C SER A 136 16.37 8.48 -0.85
N ASP A 137 16.40 8.97 0.40
CA ASP A 137 16.26 8.21 1.64
C ASP A 137 14.79 8.04 2.09
N TYR A 138 13.81 8.53 1.31
CA TYR A 138 12.39 8.37 1.63
C TYR A 138 11.95 6.90 1.54
N LYS A 139 11.29 6.43 2.60
CA LYS A 139 10.69 5.10 2.65
C LYS A 139 9.21 5.16 2.95
N VAL A 140 8.46 4.15 2.53
CA VAL A 140 7.02 4.00 2.82
C VAL A 140 6.79 2.72 3.62
N MET A 141 6.00 2.81 4.68
CA MET A 141 5.51 1.61 5.37
C MET A 141 4.45 0.92 4.52
N VAL A 142 4.72 -0.33 4.16
CA VAL A 142 3.89 -1.13 3.25
C VAL A 142 3.55 -2.49 3.84
N ASN A 143 2.53 -3.16 3.28
CA ASN A 143 2.25 -4.54 3.61
C ASN A 143 3.41 -5.45 3.20
N GLY A 144 3.77 -6.44 4.05
CA GLY A 144 4.84 -7.40 3.80
C GLY A 144 4.74 -8.13 2.45
N PHE A 145 3.53 -8.27 1.87
CA PHE A 145 3.38 -8.79 0.51
C PHE A 145 4.16 -7.99 -0.55
N LEU A 146 4.32 -6.68 -0.36
CA LEU A 146 5.04 -5.81 -1.30
C LEU A 146 6.57 -5.95 -1.21
N SER A 147 7.11 -6.71 -0.25
CA SER A 147 8.54 -7.06 -0.20
C SER A 147 9.03 -7.81 -1.45
N ARG A 148 8.09 -8.36 -2.23
CA ARG A 148 8.36 -9.01 -3.52
C ARG A 148 8.77 -8.05 -4.63
N ILE A 149 8.45 -6.77 -4.49
CA ILE A 149 8.88 -5.72 -5.41
C ILE A 149 10.33 -5.36 -5.07
N VAL A 150 11.27 -6.19 -5.54
CA VAL A 150 12.69 -6.06 -5.20
C VAL A 150 13.27 -4.72 -5.65
N THR A 151 12.75 -4.15 -6.74
CA THR A 151 13.15 -2.84 -7.27
C THR A 151 12.85 -1.68 -6.32
N LEU A 152 11.88 -1.84 -5.40
CA LEU A 152 11.50 -0.85 -4.38
C LEU A 152 11.93 -1.24 -2.95
N LYS A 153 12.76 -2.28 -2.79
CA LYS A 153 13.16 -2.80 -1.47
C LYS A 153 13.78 -1.73 -0.56
N ASP A 154 14.54 -0.82 -1.14
CA ASP A 154 15.24 0.24 -0.40
C ASP A 154 14.31 1.40 -0.02
N ASN A 155 13.13 1.50 -0.65
CA ASN A 155 12.09 2.49 -0.35
C ASN A 155 10.92 1.94 0.46
N PHE A 156 10.96 0.65 0.86
CA PHE A 156 9.89 0.03 1.61
C PHE A 156 10.34 -0.43 2.99
N ILE A 157 9.50 -0.18 3.99
CA ILE A 157 9.56 -0.81 5.30
C ILE A 157 8.34 -1.70 5.44
N CYS A 158 8.57 -3.01 5.46
CA CYS A 158 7.50 -4.00 5.46
C CYS A 158 6.93 -4.23 6.86
N VAL A 159 5.60 -4.14 6.97
CA VAL A 159 4.85 -4.45 8.19
C VAL A 159 3.68 -5.36 7.85
N THR A 160 3.22 -6.16 8.80
CA THR A 160 1.98 -6.91 8.66
C THR A 160 0.86 -6.09 9.30
N PRO A 161 -0.12 -5.58 8.52
CA PRO A 161 -1.24 -4.86 9.09
C PRO A 161 -2.04 -5.79 10.02
N THR A 162 -2.32 -5.35 11.23
CA THR A 162 -3.09 -6.14 12.21
C THR A 162 -4.60 -6.14 11.93
N GLY A 163 -5.05 -5.37 10.92
CA GLY A 163 -6.46 -5.23 10.61
C GLY A 163 -7.28 -4.64 11.77
N ASN A 164 -8.58 -4.94 11.80
CA ASN A 164 -9.46 -4.58 12.93
C ASN A 164 -9.43 -5.64 14.05
N GLU A 165 -8.74 -6.75 13.85
CA GLU A 165 -8.59 -7.79 14.86
C GLU A 165 -7.51 -7.35 15.85
N ARG A 166 -7.82 -7.40 17.15
CA ARG A 166 -6.87 -7.15 18.24
C ARG A 166 -5.90 -8.33 18.38
N THR A 167 -5.29 -8.74 17.29
CA THR A 167 -4.25 -9.76 17.28
C THR A 167 -2.92 -9.15 17.72
N ALA A 168 -2.15 -9.89 18.49
CA ALA A 168 -0.80 -9.46 18.86
C ALA A 168 0.02 -9.23 17.58
N PRO A 169 0.84 -8.15 17.54
CA PRO A 169 1.68 -7.89 16.36
C PRO A 169 2.63 -9.06 16.11
N THR A 170 2.79 -9.45 14.85
CA THR A 170 3.72 -10.49 14.44
C THR A 170 5.17 -10.05 14.69
N LYS A 171 6.11 -10.99 14.74
CA LYS A 171 7.55 -10.68 14.86
C LYS A 171 8.04 -9.77 13.74
N GLU A 172 7.52 -9.97 12.54
CA GLU A 172 7.83 -9.18 11.34
C GLU A 172 7.28 -7.76 11.47
N SER A 173 6.05 -7.62 11.95
CA SER A 173 5.45 -6.31 12.21
C SER A 173 6.26 -5.53 13.26
N LEU A 174 6.70 -6.19 14.32
CA LEU A 174 7.56 -5.58 15.33
C LEU A 174 8.93 -5.17 14.76
N ARG A 175 9.50 -6.00 13.87
CA ARG A 175 10.75 -5.68 13.16
C ARG A 175 10.56 -4.45 12.26
N GLY A 176 9.51 -4.42 11.45
CA GLY A 176 9.24 -3.28 10.58
C GLY A 176 8.97 -1.98 11.36
N ILE A 177 8.24 -2.04 12.48
CA ILE A 177 8.03 -0.88 13.36
C ILE A 177 9.37 -0.40 13.94
N LYS A 178 10.25 -1.33 14.38
CA LYS A 178 11.59 -0.98 14.88
C LYS A 178 12.42 -0.30 13.78
N GLU A 179 12.45 -0.87 12.58
CA GLU A 179 13.14 -0.30 11.42
C GLU A 179 12.61 1.12 11.10
N ALA A 180 11.28 1.33 11.12
CA ALA A 180 10.67 2.63 10.90
C ALA A 180 11.13 3.67 11.95
N ILE A 181 11.20 3.27 13.22
CA ILE A 181 11.68 4.14 14.30
C ILE A 181 13.16 4.49 14.10
N GLU A 182 13.99 3.51 13.78
CA GLU A 182 15.43 3.69 13.55
C GLU A 182 15.68 4.60 12.34
N HIS A 183 14.91 4.39 11.24
CA HIS A 183 14.97 5.19 10.03
C HIS A 183 14.68 6.68 10.30
N VAL A 184 13.56 6.98 10.96
CA VAL A 184 13.20 8.36 11.28
C VAL A 184 14.19 8.99 12.28
N ARG A 185 14.66 8.25 13.27
CA ARG A 185 15.68 8.72 14.23
C ARG A 185 17.05 8.98 13.60
N ALA A 186 17.36 8.28 12.52
CA ALA A 186 18.56 8.53 11.73
C ALA A 186 18.47 9.80 10.85
N GLY A 187 17.32 10.49 10.84
CA GLY A 187 17.12 11.72 10.09
C GLY A 187 16.38 11.56 8.78
N HIS A 188 15.82 10.37 8.50
CA HIS A 188 15.22 10.05 7.22
C HIS A 188 13.68 10.17 7.23
N PRO A 189 13.07 10.57 6.09
CA PRO A 189 11.63 10.73 5.99
C PRO A 189 10.89 9.39 5.78
N LEU A 190 9.64 9.31 6.27
CA LEU A 190 8.82 8.11 6.27
C LEU A 190 7.39 8.38 5.81
N GLY A 191 6.90 7.60 4.85
CA GLY A 191 5.51 7.60 4.42
C GLY A 191 4.66 6.56 5.17
N ILE A 192 3.47 6.96 5.60
CA ILE A 192 2.56 6.09 6.34
C ILE A 192 1.13 6.25 5.81
N PHE A 193 0.45 5.12 5.62
CA PHE A 193 -1.00 5.03 5.43
C PHE A 193 -1.66 4.61 6.76
N PRO A 194 -2.13 5.56 7.59
CA PRO A 194 -2.47 5.25 8.99
C PRO A 194 -3.65 4.29 9.17
N SER A 195 -4.50 4.14 8.15
CA SER A 195 -5.58 3.16 8.16
C SER A 195 -5.09 1.71 8.07
N GLY A 196 -3.89 1.50 7.51
CA GLY A 196 -3.34 0.17 7.21
C GLY A 196 -4.18 -0.66 6.23
N ALA A 197 -5.17 -0.03 5.58
CA ALA A 197 -6.06 -0.68 4.63
C ALA A 197 -6.53 0.30 3.55
N VAL A 198 -6.90 -0.25 2.38
CA VAL A 198 -7.49 0.51 1.29
C VAL A 198 -8.82 1.14 1.74
N SER A 199 -9.06 2.39 1.33
CA SER A 199 -10.29 3.13 1.63
C SER A 199 -11.55 2.33 1.26
N ASP A 200 -12.59 2.47 2.06
CA ASP A 200 -13.87 1.77 1.90
C ASP A 200 -15.02 2.71 1.54
N LEU A 201 -16.07 2.15 0.94
CA LEU A 201 -17.35 2.82 0.80
C LEU A 201 -18.09 2.79 2.16
N SER A 202 -18.19 3.94 2.81
CA SER A 202 -19.05 4.11 3.98
C SER A 202 -20.49 4.32 3.52
N LEU A 203 -21.35 3.34 3.75
CA LEU A 203 -22.79 3.47 3.47
C LEU A 203 -23.44 4.52 4.36
N LYS A 204 -22.96 4.67 5.60
CA LYS A 204 -23.47 5.66 6.55
C LYS A 204 -23.22 7.10 6.06
N ASP A 205 -22.00 7.37 5.60
CA ASP A 205 -21.56 8.71 5.20
C ASP A 205 -21.69 8.94 3.68
N ARG A 206 -22.07 7.90 2.93
CA ARG A 206 -22.20 7.89 1.47
C ARG A 206 -20.95 8.43 0.74
N CYS A 207 -19.79 8.12 1.30
CA CYS A 207 -18.52 8.54 0.73
C CYS A 207 -17.46 7.43 0.86
N ILE A 208 -16.42 7.57 0.04
CA ILE A 208 -15.25 6.70 0.11
C ILE A 208 -14.21 7.38 0.97
N ARG A 209 -13.80 6.68 2.01
CA ARG A 209 -12.77 7.15 2.93
C ARG A 209 -12.08 5.98 3.62
N ASP A 210 -10.95 6.26 4.24
CA ASP A 210 -10.25 5.29 5.05
C ASP A 210 -11.09 4.81 6.22
N ARG A 211 -10.89 3.56 6.58
CA ARG A 211 -11.33 3.01 7.86
C ARG A 211 -10.78 3.84 9.02
N GLN A 212 -11.20 3.51 10.22
CA GLN A 212 -10.58 4.09 11.41
C GLN A 212 -9.06 3.88 11.37
N TRP A 213 -8.32 4.95 11.63
CA TRP A 213 -6.87 4.89 11.67
C TRP A 213 -6.40 4.07 12.87
N GLN A 214 -5.33 3.33 12.69
CA GLN A 214 -4.83 2.42 13.70
C GLN A 214 -4.15 3.19 14.83
N GLU A 215 -4.67 3.05 16.04
CA GLU A 215 -4.15 3.72 17.23
C GLU A 215 -2.63 3.49 17.44
N PRO A 216 -2.07 2.27 17.27
CA PRO A 216 -0.63 2.06 17.37
C PRO A 216 0.18 2.90 16.39
N VAL A 217 -0.33 3.16 15.19
CA VAL A 217 0.32 3.99 14.17
C VAL A 217 0.30 5.45 14.60
N ILE A 218 -0.82 5.94 15.14
CA ILE A 218 -0.92 7.32 15.65
C ILE A 218 -0.01 7.52 16.86
N ARG A 219 0.07 6.54 17.76
CA ARG A 219 1.04 6.56 18.87
C ARG A 219 2.48 6.57 18.39
N LEU A 220 2.79 5.86 17.31
CA LEU A 220 4.11 5.88 16.68
C LEU A 220 4.44 7.29 16.15
N ILE A 221 3.54 7.90 15.38
CA ILE A 221 3.70 9.26 14.85
C ILE A 221 3.95 10.25 16.00
N LYS A 222 3.10 10.21 17.03
CA LYS A 222 3.24 11.08 18.20
C LYS A 222 4.55 10.87 18.96
N LYS A 223 5.00 9.62 19.08
CA LYS A 223 6.28 9.27 19.77
C LYS A 223 7.51 9.72 18.98
N LEU A 224 7.45 9.66 17.65
CA LEU A 224 8.56 10.11 16.81
C LEU A 224 8.74 11.61 16.86
N HIS A 225 7.67 12.36 17.04
CA HIS A 225 7.67 13.81 17.30
C HIS A 225 8.47 14.60 16.25
N VAL A 226 8.28 14.26 14.98
CA VAL A 226 8.86 14.94 13.83
C VAL A 226 7.76 15.65 13.04
N PRO A 227 8.11 16.61 12.16
CA PRO A 227 7.12 17.28 11.29
C PRO A 227 6.28 16.25 10.51
N VAL A 228 4.98 16.54 10.36
CA VAL A 228 4.03 15.70 9.63
C VAL A 228 3.50 16.44 8.41
N VAL A 229 3.57 15.81 7.23
CA VAL A 229 3.08 16.32 5.95
C VAL A 229 1.82 15.56 5.56
N PRO A 230 0.64 16.20 5.60
CA PRO A 230 -0.58 15.57 5.10
C PRO A 230 -0.55 15.46 3.56
N VAL A 231 -0.84 14.28 3.05
CA VAL A 231 -0.91 14.01 1.61
C VAL A 231 -2.27 13.40 1.29
N LYS A 232 -3.06 14.05 0.44
CA LYS A 232 -4.37 13.54 0.04
C LYS A 232 -4.38 13.10 -1.41
N PHE A 233 -4.64 11.84 -1.66
CA PHE A 233 -5.07 11.36 -2.97
C PHE A 233 -6.54 11.73 -3.16
N MET A 234 -6.86 12.53 -4.18
CA MET A 234 -8.18 13.12 -4.34
C MET A 234 -9.12 12.23 -5.17
N ASP A 235 -8.57 11.36 -5.99
CA ASP A 235 -9.29 10.44 -6.83
C ASP A 235 -9.35 9.04 -6.20
N ARG A 236 -10.03 8.08 -6.85
CA ARG A 236 -10.37 6.80 -6.23
C ARG A 236 -10.41 5.65 -7.26
N ASN A 237 -10.56 4.42 -6.80
CA ASN A 237 -10.86 3.26 -7.62
C ASN A 237 -12.28 3.34 -8.21
N SER A 238 -12.62 2.40 -9.09
CA SER A 238 -13.94 2.34 -9.73
C SER A 238 -15.06 2.08 -8.71
N ASP A 239 -16.26 2.54 -9.02
CA ASP A 239 -17.44 2.25 -8.20
C ASP A 239 -17.73 0.74 -8.13
N PHE A 240 -17.39 0.00 -9.19
CA PHE A 240 -17.45 -1.45 -9.20
C PHE A 240 -16.51 -2.07 -8.14
N TYR A 241 -15.28 -1.57 -8.03
CA TYR A 241 -14.34 -2.01 -6.99
C TYR A 241 -14.93 -1.86 -5.58
N TYR A 242 -15.51 -0.69 -5.30
CA TYR A 242 -16.10 -0.44 -3.98
C TYR A 242 -17.38 -1.23 -3.73
N SER A 243 -18.20 -1.46 -4.76
CA SER A 243 -19.41 -2.29 -4.62
C SER A 243 -19.10 -3.74 -4.32
N LEU A 244 -18.00 -4.28 -4.82
CA LEU A 244 -17.51 -5.62 -4.42
C LEU A 244 -17.21 -5.69 -2.92
N GLY A 245 -16.73 -4.62 -2.32
CA GLY A 245 -16.48 -4.53 -0.88
C GLY A 245 -17.73 -4.61 -0.01
N LEU A 246 -18.91 -4.34 -0.57
CA LEU A 246 -20.19 -4.54 0.12
C LEU A 246 -20.60 -6.02 0.19
N ILE A 247 -20.06 -6.84 -0.71
CA ILE A 247 -20.29 -8.30 -0.74
C ILE A 247 -19.26 -8.96 0.19
N ASP A 248 -17.97 -8.75 -0.10
CA ASP A 248 -16.86 -9.25 0.72
C ASP A 248 -15.58 -8.42 0.40
N TRP A 249 -14.91 -7.94 1.45
CA TRP A 249 -13.68 -7.14 1.32
C TRP A 249 -12.55 -7.91 0.62
N ARG A 250 -12.51 -9.26 0.74
CA ARG A 250 -11.51 -10.14 0.14
C ARG A 250 -11.69 -10.18 -1.38
N VAL A 251 -12.93 -10.32 -1.85
CA VAL A 251 -13.27 -10.28 -3.29
C VAL A 251 -12.83 -8.97 -3.91
N ARG A 252 -13.05 -7.86 -3.20
CA ARG A 252 -12.59 -6.54 -3.63
C ARG A 252 -11.07 -6.49 -3.81
N LEU A 253 -10.30 -7.04 -2.85
CA LEU A 253 -8.83 -7.02 -2.94
C LEU A 253 -8.30 -7.78 -4.15
N LEU A 254 -8.95 -8.86 -4.59
CA LEU A 254 -8.59 -9.58 -5.81
C LEU A 254 -8.70 -8.72 -7.06
N ARG A 255 -9.50 -7.66 -7.02
CA ARG A 255 -9.67 -6.71 -8.14
C ARG A 255 -8.56 -5.66 -8.21
N LEU A 256 -7.74 -5.49 -7.16
CA LEU A 256 -6.68 -4.46 -7.12
C LEU A 256 -5.75 -4.48 -8.33
N PRO A 257 -5.24 -5.63 -8.81
CA PRO A 257 -4.39 -5.63 -10.00
C PRO A 257 -5.07 -5.03 -11.23
N SER A 258 -6.37 -5.29 -11.42
CA SER A 258 -7.13 -4.71 -12.52
C SER A 258 -7.38 -3.21 -12.34
N GLU A 259 -7.51 -2.73 -11.09
CA GLU A 259 -7.71 -1.30 -10.80
C GLU A 259 -6.44 -0.47 -11.10
N VAL A 260 -5.26 -1.06 -11.08
CA VAL A 260 -4.03 -0.42 -11.53
C VAL A 260 -4.18 0.06 -12.98
N PHE A 261 -4.61 -0.84 -13.86
CA PHE A 261 -4.80 -0.54 -15.29
C PHE A 261 -6.00 0.35 -15.58
N ASN A 262 -6.98 0.40 -14.69
CA ASN A 262 -8.12 1.32 -14.78
C ASN A 262 -7.73 2.81 -14.65
N LYS A 263 -6.49 3.10 -14.27
CA LYS A 263 -5.97 4.47 -14.16
C LYS A 263 -5.30 4.95 -15.43
N SER A 264 -5.00 4.05 -16.37
CA SER A 264 -4.38 4.40 -17.66
C SER A 264 -5.15 5.51 -18.38
N GLY A 265 -4.42 6.51 -18.87
CA GLY A 265 -4.97 7.70 -19.54
C GLY A 265 -5.74 8.65 -18.60
N LYS A 266 -5.66 8.47 -17.28
CA LYS A 266 -6.36 9.35 -16.33
C LYS A 266 -5.37 10.23 -15.61
N LEU A 267 -5.73 11.50 -15.50
CA LEU A 267 -5.05 12.43 -14.61
C LEU A 267 -5.58 12.22 -13.20
N THR A 268 -4.69 11.91 -12.27
CA THR A 268 -4.98 11.84 -10.84
C THR A 268 -4.47 13.10 -10.14
N ARG A 269 -4.93 13.36 -8.91
CA ARG A 269 -4.54 14.56 -8.17
C ARG A 269 -4.09 14.20 -6.79
N ILE A 270 -2.94 14.78 -6.41
CA ILE A 270 -2.35 14.67 -5.07
C ILE A 270 -2.34 16.06 -4.46
N ARG A 271 -2.89 16.23 -3.26
CA ARG A 271 -2.83 17.49 -2.53
C ARG A 271 -1.85 17.35 -1.36
N ILE A 272 -0.85 18.19 -1.34
CA ILE A 272 0.07 18.37 -0.21
C ILE A 272 -0.55 19.36 0.75
N GLY A 273 -0.73 19.00 2.03
CA GLY A 273 -1.24 19.86 3.09
C GLY A 273 -0.15 20.72 3.71
N GLU A 274 -0.55 21.62 4.61
CA GLU A 274 0.41 22.38 5.41
C GLU A 274 1.18 21.49 6.38
N LEU A 275 2.46 21.76 6.53
CA LEU A 275 3.33 21.06 7.47
C LEU A 275 2.82 21.24 8.91
N ILE A 276 2.62 20.13 9.60
CA ILE A 276 2.25 20.09 11.00
C ILE A 276 3.55 20.00 11.82
N SER A 277 3.88 21.08 12.53
CA SER A 277 5.09 21.08 13.35
C SER A 277 4.96 20.21 14.60
N PRO A 278 6.07 19.77 15.22
CA PRO A 278 6.04 19.10 16.51
C PRO A 278 5.32 19.92 17.59
N GLN A 279 5.51 21.24 17.61
CA GLN A 279 4.86 22.16 18.56
C GLN A 279 3.34 22.21 18.35
N GLU A 280 2.86 22.07 17.11
CA GLU A 280 1.42 21.96 16.83
C GLU A 280 0.87 20.61 17.33
N GLN A 281 1.64 19.53 17.22
CA GLN A 281 1.27 18.18 17.72
C GLN A 281 1.15 18.17 19.26
N ASP A 282 1.96 18.95 19.97
CA ASP A 282 1.97 19.02 21.44
C ASP A 282 0.67 19.57 22.04
N ARG A 283 -0.12 20.30 21.23
CA ARG A 283 -1.44 20.80 21.64
C ARG A 283 -2.47 19.70 21.88
N TYR A 284 -2.19 18.48 21.40
CA TYR A 284 -3.10 17.34 21.46
C TYR A 284 -2.52 16.23 22.35
N SER A 285 -2.86 16.22 23.63
CA SER A 285 -2.42 15.20 24.58
C SER A 285 -3.17 13.87 24.37
N ASP A 286 -4.48 13.97 24.16
CA ASP A 286 -5.35 12.81 23.92
C ASP A 286 -5.14 12.24 22.51
N ILE A 287 -5.08 10.90 22.42
CA ILE A 287 -4.76 10.21 21.18
C ILE A 287 -5.92 10.24 20.16
N ASP A 288 -7.16 10.20 20.63
CA ASP A 288 -8.34 10.24 19.77
C ASP A 288 -8.54 11.63 19.20
N ILE A 289 -8.33 12.67 20.02
CA ILE A 289 -8.36 14.07 19.58
C ILE A 289 -7.23 14.31 18.57
N PHE A 290 -6.03 13.81 18.84
CA PHE A 290 -4.90 13.91 17.91
C PHE A 290 -5.18 13.18 16.59
N THR A 291 -5.79 11.98 16.65
CA THR A 291 -6.23 11.25 15.46
C THR A 291 -7.23 12.07 14.65
N GLY A 292 -8.23 12.65 15.32
CA GLY A 292 -9.23 13.52 14.69
C GLY A 292 -8.59 14.72 14.00
N PHE A 293 -7.63 15.37 14.66
CA PHE A 293 -6.86 16.47 14.10
C PHE A 293 -6.09 16.07 12.84
N LEU A 294 -5.31 15.00 12.90
CA LEU A 294 -4.55 14.53 11.73
C LEU A 294 -5.47 14.14 10.56
N ARG A 295 -6.59 13.47 10.85
CA ARG A 295 -7.59 13.13 9.83
C ARG A 295 -8.20 14.36 9.17
N SER A 296 -8.49 15.43 9.93
CA SER A 296 -9.05 16.67 9.40
C SER A 296 -8.12 17.38 8.40
N LYS A 297 -6.82 17.11 8.45
CA LYS A 297 -5.85 17.64 7.48
C LYS A 297 -5.88 16.90 6.14
N ILE A 298 -6.41 15.67 6.12
CA ILE A 298 -6.55 14.84 4.92
C ILE A 298 -7.94 14.98 4.30
N TYR A 299 -9.02 15.00 5.10
CA TYR A 299 -10.41 15.02 4.63
C TYR A 299 -11.02 16.40 4.72
#